data_2e0d2df1d4ea8faa8fbfc3d11e8c2045
#
_entry.id   2e0d2df1d4ea8faa8fbfc3d11e8c2045
#
_cell.length_a   1.000
_cell.length_b   1.000
_cell.length_c   1.000
_cell.angle_alpha   90.00
_cell.angle_beta   90.00
_cell.angle_gamma   90.00
#
_symmetry.space_group_name_H-M   'P 1'
#
loop_
_entity.id
_entity.type
_entity.pdbx_description
1 polymer ?
#
loop_
_entity_poly.entity_id
_entity_poly.type
_entity_poly.pdbx_seq_one_letter_code
_entity_poly.pdbx_strand_id
1 'polypeptide(L)'
;XQKFKISYPEAEIMKRVKAVADRINKDMKDKNPLFLAVLNGSFVFAADLMRLITIPCEISFVKLASYQGTMSTGKIKEVIGINEDISGRTVIILEDIVESGLTMKRMIDSLGTRNPESVHICTLLLKPEKLTVDLNIEYAAMEIPNDFIVGYGLDYNQQGRNLRDIYTLVEE
;
A
#
# COMPACT_ATOMS: atom_id res chain seq x y z
N UNK A 1 -12.19 -10.97 23.58
CA UNK A 1 -11.96 -10.75 23.47
C UNK A 1 -10.87 -10.39 23.30
N GLN A 2 -10.74 -10.23 22.35
CA GLN A 2 -9.46 -9.70 21.93
C GLN A 2 -9.34 -8.24 22.35
N LYS A 3 -8.18 -7.91 22.84
CA LYS A 3 -7.93 -6.54 23.28
C LYS A 3 -6.96 -5.85 22.36
N PHE A 4 -7.24 -4.60 22.05
CA PHE A 4 -6.39 -3.76 21.20
C PHE A 4 -6.09 -2.47 21.94
N LYS A 5 -4.94 -1.91 21.67
CA LYS A 5 -4.60 -0.58 22.19
C LYS A 5 -4.20 0.30 21.03
N ILE A 6 -4.38 1.61 21.19
CA ILE A 6 -3.96 2.56 20.17
C ILE A 6 -2.44 2.59 20.13
N SER A 7 -1.89 2.33 18.98
CA SER A 7 -0.45 2.40 18.78
C SER A 7 -0.05 3.62 17.95
N TYR A 8 -0.86 3.98 16.96
CA TYR A 8 -0.57 5.12 16.13
C TYR A 8 -1.83 5.96 16.00
N PRO A 9 -1.90 7.06 16.75
CA PRO A 9 -3.08 7.94 16.69
C PRO A 9 -3.17 8.62 15.33
N GLU A 10 -4.38 9.03 14.97
CA GLU A 10 -4.64 9.65 13.69
C GLU A 10 -3.69 10.80 13.38
N ALA A 11 -3.41 11.65 14.38
CA ALA A 11 -2.54 12.80 14.15
C ALA A 11 -1.14 12.35 13.75
N GLU A 12 -0.63 11.27 14.36
CA GLU A 12 0.67 10.76 13.99
C GLU A 12 0.65 10.16 12.59
N ILE A 13 -0.43 9.43 12.27
CA ILE A 13 -0.56 8.86 10.94
C ILE A 13 -0.54 9.97 9.90
N MET A 14 -1.32 11.03 10.12
CA MET A 14 -1.40 12.10 9.13
C MET A 14 -0.08 12.85 8.96
N LYS A 15 0.68 12.97 10.04
CA LYS A 15 2.00 13.58 9.95
C LYS A 15 2.89 12.76 9.03
N ARG A 16 2.85 11.43 9.18
CA ARG A 16 3.67 10.55 8.35
C ARG A 16 3.20 10.53 6.90
N VAL A 17 1.89 10.53 6.70
CA VAL A 17 1.34 10.56 5.35
C VAL A 17 1.71 11.87 4.65
N LYS A 18 1.65 12.97 5.37
CA LYS A 18 2.03 14.27 4.80
C LYS A 18 3.49 14.27 4.37
N ALA A 19 4.36 13.68 5.18
CA ALA A 19 5.78 13.64 4.84
C ALA A 19 6.01 12.86 3.56
N VAL A 20 5.31 11.74 3.39
CA VAL A 20 5.43 10.96 2.16
C VAL A 20 4.90 11.76 0.97
N ALA A 21 3.75 12.41 1.15
CA ALA A 21 3.17 13.21 0.06
C ALA A 21 4.13 14.31 -0.39
N ASP A 22 4.78 14.97 0.57
CA ASP A 22 5.72 16.02 0.21
C ASP A 22 6.88 15.48 -0.61
N ARG A 23 7.37 14.30 -0.27
CA ARG A 23 8.45 13.69 -1.05
C ARG A 23 8.00 13.33 -2.45
N ILE A 24 6.80 12.77 -2.56
CA ILE A 24 6.28 12.41 -3.88
C ILE A 24 6.08 13.66 -4.75
N ASN A 25 5.53 14.72 -4.16
CA ASN A 25 5.33 15.96 -4.91
C ASN A 25 6.64 16.48 -5.47
N LYS A 26 7.71 16.35 -4.70
CA LYS A 26 9.02 16.80 -5.16
C LYS A 26 9.60 15.86 -6.20
N ASP A 27 9.59 14.56 -5.89
CA ASP A 27 10.27 13.57 -6.74
C ASP A 27 9.58 13.40 -8.08
N MET A 28 8.26 13.54 -8.09
CA MET A 28 7.45 13.20 -9.27
C MET A 28 6.96 14.42 -10.03
N LYS A 29 7.54 15.56 -9.74
CA LYS A 29 7.18 16.78 -10.46
C LYS A 29 7.37 16.54 -11.97
N ASP A 30 6.39 16.94 -12.75
CA ASP A 30 6.40 16.83 -14.21
C ASP A 30 6.31 15.40 -14.74
N LYS A 31 6.03 14.43 -13.88
CA LYS A 31 5.95 13.04 -14.34
C LYS A 31 4.51 12.55 -14.49
N ASN A 32 3.53 13.31 -14.02
CA ASN A 32 2.12 12.95 -14.10
C ASN A 32 1.90 11.48 -13.69
N PRO A 33 2.25 11.14 -12.44
CA PRO A 33 2.21 9.73 -12.06
C PRO A 33 0.80 9.16 -12.04
N LEU A 34 0.71 7.88 -12.33
CA LEU A 34 -0.50 7.10 -12.13
C LEU A 34 -0.35 6.34 -10.81
N PHE A 35 -1.18 6.69 -9.83
CA PHE A 35 -1.23 5.95 -8.59
C PHE A 35 -2.13 4.74 -8.79
N LEU A 36 -1.70 3.60 -8.29
CA LEU A 36 -2.43 2.36 -8.43
C LEU A 36 -2.64 1.78 -7.04
N ALA A 37 -3.84 1.96 -6.50
CA ALA A 37 -4.12 1.60 -5.13
C ALA A 37 -4.65 0.17 -5.04
N VAL A 38 -4.08 -0.59 -4.13
CA VAL A 38 -4.43 -2.00 -3.96
C VAL A 38 -5.49 -2.12 -2.88
N LEU A 39 -6.71 -2.44 -3.29
CA LEU A 39 -7.83 -2.60 -2.37
C LEU A 39 -7.77 -3.96 -1.70
N ASN A 40 -8.42 -4.17 -0.55
CA ASN A 40 -9.30 -3.17 0.11
C ASN A 40 -8.52 -2.25 1.07
N GLY A 41 -7.48 -2.75 1.70
CA GLY A 41 -6.89 -2.11 2.86
C GLY A 41 -6.31 -0.74 2.64
N SER A 42 -5.99 -0.41 1.40
CA SER A 42 -5.34 0.88 1.14
C SER A 42 -6.31 2.04 0.98
N PHE A 43 -7.62 1.80 1.09
CA PHE A 43 -8.58 2.84 0.65
C PHE A 43 -8.47 4.12 1.48
N VAL A 44 -8.28 4.01 2.79
CA VAL A 44 -8.18 5.21 3.61
C VAL A 44 -6.86 5.94 3.34
N PHE A 45 -5.76 5.19 3.35
CA PHE A 45 -4.45 5.77 3.05
C PHE A 45 -4.45 6.45 1.68
N ALA A 46 -5.00 5.76 0.69
CA ALA A 46 -5.01 6.32 -0.67
C ALA A 46 -5.79 7.63 -0.70
N ALA A 47 -6.95 7.67 -0.05
CA ALA A 47 -7.75 8.88 -0.07
C ALA A 47 -7.03 10.04 0.61
N ASP A 48 -6.44 9.78 1.77
CA ASP A 48 -5.74 10.84 2.49
C ASP A 48 -4.50 11.30 1.74
N LEU A 49 -3.72 10.36 1.20
CA LEU A 49 -2.52 10.71 0.46
C LEU A 49 -2.86 11.56 -0.77
N MET A 50 -3.85 11.12 -1.53
CA MET A 50 -4.18 11.82 -2.78
C MET A 50 -4.58 13.26 -2.53
N ARG A 51 -5.23 13.53 -1.42
CA ARG A 51 -5.64 14.90 -1.11
C ARG A 51 -4.47 15.81 -0.76
N LEU A 52 -3.29 15.20 -0.55
CA LEU A 52 -2.07 15.96 -0.25
C LEU A 52 -1.13 16.04 -1.45
N ILE A 53 -1.45 15.35 -2.53
CA ILE A 53 -0.65 15.42 -3.76
C ILE A 53 -1.05 16.67 -4.51
N THR A 54 -0.07 17.49 -4.85
CA THR A 54 -0.31 18.80 -5.46
C THR A 54 0.07 18.85 -6.93
N ILE A 55 0.68 17.79 -7.45
CA ILE A 55 1.07 17.75 -8.86
C ILE A 55 -0.02 17.05 -9.66
N PRO A 56 -0.09 17.27 -10.97
CA PRO A 56 -1.03 16.51 -11.80
C PRO A 56 -0.78 15.02 -11.66
N CYS A 57 -1.86 14.24 -11.53
CA CYS A 57 -1.74 12.81 -11.32
C CYS A 57 -3.08 12.15 -11.63
N GLU A 58 -3.04 10.83 -11.67
CA GLU A 58 -4.24 10.01 -11.84
C GLU A 58 -4.22 8.93 -10.79
N ILE A 59 -5.38 8.37 -10.48
CA ILE A 59 -5.46 7.22 -9.59
C ILE A 59 -6.40 6.19 -10.16
N SER A 60 -6.01 4.94 -10.02
CA SER A 60 -6.85 3.82 -10.37
C SER A 60 -6.70 2.76 -9.28
N PHE A 61 -7.53 1.73 -9.35
CA PHE A 61 -7.60 0.75 -8.27
C PHE A 61 -7.52 -0.65 -8.83
N VAL A 62 -6.84 -1.53 -8.06
CA VAL A 62 -6.84 -2.94 -8.36
C VAL A 62 -7.17 -3.69 -7.08
N LYS A 63 -7.68 -4.88 -7.23
CA LYS A 63 -7.93 -5.76 -6.11
C LYS A 63 -7.37 -7.12 -6.45
N LEU A 64 -6.45 -7.59 -5.64
CA LEU A 64 -5.72 -8.81 -5.91
C LEU A 64 -6.27 -9.94 -5.07
N ALA A 65 -6.21 -11.15 -5.60
CA ALA A 65 -6.60 -12.33 -4.87
C ALA A 65 -5.56 -13.40 -5.11
N SER A 66 -5.15 -14.06 -4.04
CA SER A 66 -4.28 -15.22 -4.21
C SER A 66 -5.10 -16.36 -4.76
N TYR A 67 -4.43 -17.27 -5.45
CA TYR A 67 -5.07 -18.50 -5.82
C TYR A 67 -5.45 -19.27 -4.58
N GLN A 68 -6.68 -19.75 -4.56
CA GLN A 68 -7.15 -20.59 -3.47
C GLN A 68 -6.91 -22.06 -3.74
N GLY A 69 -6.18 -22.38 -4.73
CA GLY A 69 -6.01 -23.76 -5.11
C GLY A 69 -5.21 -24.54 -4.10
N THR A 70 -5.11 -25.81 -4.38
CA THR A 70 -4.40 -26.71 -3.52
C THR A 70 -2.93 -26.39 -3.46
N MET A 71 -2.43 -25.83 -4.52
CA MET A 71 -1.02 -25.52 -4.58
C MET A 71 -0.85 -24.05 -4.62
N SER A 72 0.01 -23.57 -3.81
CA SER A 72 0.38 -22.19 -3.88
C SER A 72 1.32 -22.02 -5.06
N THR A 73 0.78 -21.58 -6.15
CA THR A 73 1.61 -21.31 -7.30
C THR A 73 2.28 -19.95 -7.20
N GLY A 74 1.92 -19.19 -6.21
CA GLY A 74 2.44 -17.85 -6.08
C GLY A 74 1.83 -16.87 -7.04
N LYS A 75 0.84 -17.27 -7.78
CA LYS A 75 0.22 -16.38 -8.74
C LYS A 75 -0.79 -15.48 -8.06
N ILE A 76 -0.88 -14.27 -8.55
CA ILE A 76 -1.84 -13.30 -8.09
C ILE A 76 -2.83 -13.11 -9.22
N LYS A 77 -4.10 -13.24 -8.90
CA LYS A 77 -5.15 -13.00 -9.87
C LYS A 77 -5.77 -11.65 -9.60
N GLU A 78 -5.77 -10.80 -10.59
CA GLU A 78 -6.43 -9.51 -10.46
C GLU A 78 -7.93 -9.72 -10.49
N VAL A 79 -8.60 -9.21 -9.48
CA VAL A 79 -10.07 -9.23 -9.46
C VAL A 79 -10.59 -8.04 -10.25
N ILE A 80 -10.01 -6.88 -9.99
CA ILE A 80 -10.30 -5.67 -10.76
C ILE A 80 -9.02 -5.37 -11.50
N GLY A 81 -9.07 -5.49 -12.81
CA GLY A 81 -7.87 -5.32 -13.58
C GLY A 81 -7.55 -3.87 -13.87
N ILE A 82 -6.38 -3.67 -14.42
CA ILE A 82 -5.95 -2.36 -14.86
C ILE A 82 -6.47 -2.15 -16.25
N ASN A 83 -7.30 -1.13 -16.42
CA ASN A 83 -7.84 -0.83 -17.73
C ASN A 83 -7.02 0.19 -18.49
N GLU A 84 -6.22 0.94 -17.77
CA GLU A 84 -5.41 1.97 -18.42
C GLU A 84 -4.22 1.36 -19.12
N ASP A 85 -3.81 2.00 -20.20
CA ASP A 85 -2.55 1.69 -20.84
C ASP A 85 -1.44 2.35 -20.02
N ILE A 86 -0.59 1.55 -19.40
CA ILE A 86 0.46 2.11 -18.56
C ILE A 86 1.80 2.23 -19.28
N SER A 87 1.82 1.93 -20.58
CA SER A 87 3.06 2.04 -21.33
C SER A 87 3.61 3.47 -21.25
N GLY A 88 4.85 3.57 -20.84
CA GLY A 88 5.50 4.87 -20.71
C GLY A 88 5.11 5.66 -19.48
N ARG A 89 4.25 5.14 -18.63
CA ARG A 89 3.78 5.89 -17.47
C ARG A 89 4.67 5.64 -16.26
N THR A 90 4.73 6.64 -15.40
CA THR A 90 5.31 6.49 -14.08
C THR A 90 4.20 5.99 -13.16
N VAL A 91 4.39 4.80 -12.60
CA VAL A 91 3.35 4.16 -11.79
C VAL A 91 3.81 4.11 -10.35
N ILE A 92 2.93 4.50 -9.43
CA ILE A 92 3.19 4.41 -8.00
C ILE A 92 2.13 3.52 -7.38
N ILE A 93 2.54 2.36 -6.88
CA ILE A 93 1.63 1.43 -6.21
C ILE A 93 1.38 1.95 -4.80
N LEU A 94 0.12 2.03 -4.40
CA LEU A 94 -0.22 2.38 -3.02
C LEU A 94 -0.68 1.13 -2.30
N GLU A 95 0.00 0.82 -1.20
CA GLU A 95 -0.27 -0.39 -0.42
C GLU A 95 -0.47 -0.02 1.03
N ASP A 96 -1.33 -0.76 1.73
CA ASP A 96 -1.52 -0.48 3.15
C ASP A 96 -0.36 -1.02 3.98
N ILE A 97 0.09 -2.22 3.71
CA ILE A 97 1.17 -2.81 4.49
C ILE A 97 2.01 -3.75 3.62
N VAL A 98 3.31 -3.67 3.81
CA VAL A 98 4.23 -4.62 3.19
C VAL A 98 4.85 -5.46 4.30
N GLU A 99 4.67 -6.76 4.20
CA GLU A 99 5.25 -7.70 5.16
C GLU A 99 6.35 -8.50 4.49
N SER A 100 6.04 -9.66 3.88
CA SER A 100 7.07 -10.43 3.21
C SER A 100 7.57 -9.75 1.96
N GLY A 101 6.73 -8.99 1.32
CA GLY A 101 7.07 -8.32 0.08
C GLY A 101 6.74 -9.14 -1.16
N LEU A 102 6.28 -10.38 -1.00
CA LEU A 102 6.05 -11.23 -2.16
C LEU A 102 4.95 -10.70 -3.07
N THR A 103 3.89 -10.15 -2.48
CA THR A 103 2.80 -9.59 -3.29
C THR A 103 3.31 -8.44 -4.15
N MET A 104 4.10 -7.56 -3.54
CA MET A 104 4.61 -6.41 -4.28
C MET A 104 5.61 -6.85 -5.35
N LYS A 105 6.43 -7.85 -5.05
CA LYS A 105 7.38 -8.34 -6.04
C LYS A 105 6.66 -8.89 -7.26
N ARG A 106 5.63 -9.68 -7.04
CA ARG A 106 4.86 -10.22 -8.16
C ARG A 106 4.14 -9.13 -8.92
N MET A 107 3.62 -8.14 -8.21
CA MET A 107 2.92 -7.05 -8.86
C MET A 107 3.87 -6.23 -9.73
N ILE A 108 5.06 -5.94 -9.22
CA ILE A 108 6.04 -5.20 -10.01
C ILE A 108 6.43 -5.99 -11.25
N ASP A 109 6.64 -7.30 -11.11
CA ASP A 109 6.99 -8.12 -12.24
C ASP A 109 5.86 -8.12 -13.29
N SER A 110 4.63 -8.21 -12.83
CA SER A 110 3.49 -8.22 -13.74
C SER A 110 3.35 -6.89 -14.47
N LEU A 111 3.43 -5.79 -13.72
CA LEU A 111 3.32 -4.46 -14.34
C LEU A 111 4.46 -4.22 -15.32
N GLY A 112 5.63 -4.75 -15.02
CA GLY A 112 6.79 -4.55 -15.89
C GLY A 112 6.58 -5.08 -17.29
N THR A 113 5.71 -6.08 -17.46
CA THR A 113 5.46 -6.62 -18.79
C THR A 113 4.66 -5.66 -19.66
N ARG A 114 4.14 -4.58 -19.10
CA ARG A 114 3.36 -3.60 -19.85
C ARG A 114 4.15 -2.36 -20.20
N ASN A 115 5.45 -2.40 -20.03
CA ASN A 115 6.38 -1.34 -20.45
C ASN A 115 6.12 0.01 -19.81
N PRO A 116 5.93 0.08 -18.50
CA PRO A 116 5.86 1.39 -17.85
C PRO A 116 7.22 2.07 -17.88
N GLU A 117 7.23 3.38 -17.72
CA GLU A 117 8.49 4.11 -17.57
C GLU A 117 9.19 3.68 -16.29
N SER A 118 8.44 3.56 -15.20
CA SER A 118 8.98 3.13 -13.92
C SER A 118 7.84 2.70 -13.03
N VAL A 119 8.15 1.85 -12.03
CA VAL A 119 7.18 1.41 -11.05
C VAL A 119 7.79 1.63 -9.67
N HIS A 120 7.04 2.28 -8.81
CA HIS A 120 7.47 2.63 -7.45
C HIS A 120 6.49 2.08 -6.44
N ILE A 121 6.96 1.84 -5.22
CA ILE A 121 6.09 1.37 -4.14
C ILE A 121 5.98 2.46 -3.09
N CYS A 122 4.74 2.73 -2.70
CA CYS A 122 4.43 3.65 -1.61
C CYS A 122 3.51 2.90 -0.66
N THR A 123 4.01 2.58 0.53
CA THR A 123 3.20 1.85 1.50
C THR A 123 3.00 2.68 2.75
N LEU A 124 1.85 2.52 3.37
CA LEU A 124 1.62 3.15 4.66
C LEU A 124 2.50 2.53 5.72
N LEU A 125 2.53 1.20 5.77
CA LEU A 125 3.24 0.47 6.81
C LEU A 125 4.20 -0.52 6.20
N LEU A 126 5.38 -0.63 6.82
CA LEU A 126 6.38 -1.61 6.42
C LEU A 126 6.84 -2.35 7.66
N LYS A 127 6.86 -3.67 7.60
CA LYS A 127 7.46 -4.49 8.65
C LYS A 127 8.82 -4.97 8.17
N PRO A 128 9.89 -4.23 8.44
CA PRO A 128 11.18 -4.61 7.88
C PRO A 128 11.65 -5.98 8.30
N GLU A 129 11.25 -6.43 9.50
CA GLU A 129 11.70 -7.73 9.99
C GLU A 129 11.08 -8.89 9.21
N LYS A 130 9.95 -8.65 8.55
CA LYS A 130 9.26 -9.71 7.83
C LYS A 130 9.65 -9.77 6.35
N LEU A 131 10.37 -8.78 5.88
CA LEU A 131 10.69 -8.71 4.45
C LEU A 131 11.60 -9.86 4.05
N THR A 132 11.19 -10.63 3.04
CA THR A 132 11.94 -11.81 2.62
C THR A 132 12.47 -11.72 1.19
N VAL A 133 12.12 -10.65 0.47
CA VAL A 133 12.58 -10.50 -0.90
C VAL A 133 13.26 -9.16 -1.04
N ASP A 134 14.11 -9.07 -2.04
CA ASP A 134 14.82 -7.84 -2.35
C ASP A 134 13.83 -6.90 -3.04
N LEU A 135 13.48 -5.82 -2.36
CA LEU A 135 12.43 -4.94 -2.83
C LEU A 135 12.79 -3.52 -2.45
N ASN A 136 12.77 -2.64 -3.43
CA ASN A 136 13.03 -1.24 -3.18
C ASN A 136 11.70 -0.55 -2.87
N ILE A 137 11.50 -0.19 -1.60
CA ILE A 137 10.30 0.51 -1.19
C ILE A 137 10.68 1.96 -0.99
N GLU A 138 10.44 2.77 -2.01
CA GLU A 138 10.90 4.14 -1.99
C GLU A 138 10.18 4.99 -0.98
N TYR A 139 8.90 4.71 -0.77
CA TYR A 139 8.09 5.53 0.13
C TYR A 139 7.41 4.63 1.13
N ALA A 140 7.80 4.74 2.37
CA ALA A 140 7.14 4.06 3.48
C ALA A 140 6.82 5.12 4.52
N ALA A 141 5.54 5.25 4.85
CA ALA A 141 5.17 6.26 5.84
C ALA A 141 5.67 5.88 7.22
N MET A 142 5.56 4.59 7.58
CA MET A 142 6.01 4.14 8.88
C MET A 142 6.61 2.76 8.80
N GLU A 143 7.70 2.55 9.54
CA GLU A 143 8.21 1.20 9.77
C GLU A 143 7.73 0.78 11.15
N ILE A 144 7.22 -0.44 11.24
CA ILE A 144 6.62 -0.91 12.48
C ILE A 144 7.16 -2.29 12.83
N PRO A 145 7.06 -2.67 14.12
CA PRO A 145 7.42 -4.03 14.51
C PRO A 145 6.40 -5.04 13.97
N ASN A 146 6.72 -6.31 14.12
CA ASN A 146 5.84 -7.35 13.64
C ASN A 146 4.71 -7.60 14.64
N ASP A 147 3.77 -6.68 14.69
CA ASP A 147 2.57 -6.79 15.52
C ASP A 147 1.35 -6.95 14.62
N PHE A 148 0.30 -7.50 15.19
CA PHE A 148 -0.97 -7.54 14.47
C PHE A 148 -1.71 -6.22 14.71
N ILE A 149 -2.12 -5.57 13.64
CA ILE A 149 -2.68 -4.23 13.71
C ILE A 149 -4.00 -4.16 12.96
N VAL A 150 -4.82 -3.18 13.35
CA VAL A 150 -6.12 -2.95 12.74
C VAL A 150 -6.43 -1.45 12.80
N GLY A 151 -7.20 -0.98 11.84
CA GLY A 151 -7.62 0.42 11.79
C GLY A 151 -7.02 1.15 10.63
N TYR A 152 -7.56 2.30 10.35
CA TYR A 152 -7.10 3.16 9.27
C TYR A 152 -7.02 2.36 7.95
N GLY A 153 -8.06 1.59 7.69
CA GLY A 153 -8.16 0.78 6.48
C GLY A 153 -7.86 -0.69 6.68
N LEU A 154 -7.04 -1.03 7.68
CA LEU A 154 -6.69 -2.43 7.92
C LEU A 154 -7.76 -3.11 8.75
N ASP A 155 -7.96 -4.40 8.50
CA ASP A 155 -9.09 -5.11 9.09
C ASP A 155 -8.67 -6.17 10.09
N TYR A 156 -9.65 -6.54 10.91
CA TYR A 156 -9.64 -7.75 11.72
C TYR A 156 -10.96 -8.44 11.44
N ASN A 157 -10.90 -9.56 10.74
CA ASN A 157 -12.11 -10.29 10.32
C ASN A 157 -13.11 -9.38 9.62
N GLN A 158 -12.60 -8.56 8.69
CA GLN A 158 -13.38 -7.61 7.89
C GLN A 158 -13.92 -6.44 8.68
N GLN A 159 -13.60 -6.32 9.94
CA GLN A 159 -14.06 -5.23 10.79
C GLN A 159 -12.89 -4.30 11.10
N GLY A 160 -13.21 -3.09 11.53
CA GLY A 160 -12.22 -2.17 12.04
C GLY A 160 -11.57 -1.27 11.01
N ARG A 161 -11.86 -1.45 9.74
CA ARG A 161 -11.25 -0.61 8.71
C ARG A 161 -11.59 0.86 8.88
N ASN A 162 -12.71 1.16 9.52
CA ASN A 162 -13.20 2.52 9.66
C ASN A 162 -12.64 3.27 10.87
N LEU A 163 -11.83 2.61 11.68
CA LEU A 163 -11.26 3.28 12.85
C LEU A 163 -10.26 4.33 12.40
N ARG A 164 -10.22 5.43 13.14
CA ARG A 164 -9.32 6.54 12.77
C ARG A 164 -7.88 6.27 13.11
N ASP A 165 -7.66 5.53 14.19
CA ASP A 165 -6.31 5.22 14.69
C ASP A 165 -5.89 3.84 14.25
N ILE A 166 -4.62 3.54 14.39
CA ILE A 166 -4.13 2.17 14.22
C ILE A 166 -3.93 1.58 15.60
N TYR A 167 -4.52 0.41 15.79
CA TYR A 167 -4.49 -0.32 17.05
C TYR A 167 -3.62 -1.56 16.90
N THR A 168 -3.00 -1.95 18.00
CA THR A 168 -2.21 -3.17 18.05
C THR A 168 -2.89 -4.16 18.98
N LEU A 169 -2.90 -5.41 18.57
CA LEU A 169 -3.44 -6.49 19.39
C LEU A 169 -2.56 -6.67 20.63
N VAL A 170 -3.19 -6.67 21.77
CA VAL A 170 -2.50 -6.85 23.05
C VAL A 170 -2.66 -8.30 23.47
N GLU A 171 -1.55 -8.96 23.68
CA GLU A 171 -1.57 -10.33 24.13
C GLU A 171 -1.58 -10.36 25.65
N GLU A 172 -2.33 -11.27 26.20
CA GLU A 172 -2.44 -11.37 27.65
C GLU A 172 -1.47 -12.33 28.24
#